data_a695726610ca17ebad329cd105fd2a0a
#
_entry.id   a695726610ca17ebad329cd105fd2a0a
#
_cell.length_a   1.000
_cell.length_b   1.000
_cell.length_c   1.000
_cell.angle_alpha   90.00
_cell.angle_beta   90.00
_cell.angle_gamma   90.00
#
_symmetry.space_group_name_H-M   'P 1'
#
loop_
_entity.id
_entity.type
_entity.pdbx_description
1 polymer ?
#
loop_
_entity_poly.entity_id
_entity_poly.type
_entity_poly.pdbx_seq_one_letter_code
_entity_poly.pdbx_strand_id
1 'polypeptide(L)'
;DTHQALKDMASYLRNHRPVKVVGVTGSVGKTSTRDMVYSVVKQKYKTLKTEGNYNNEIGLPLTILRYHDEEVLVLEMGMNSFGEISLLSNLVKPDVAVITNIGTAHIGMLGSRENILKAKLEILEGLQSNGTLVINNDNDLLYKWYREQKKNQNYHIVTYGMQENSDIMGKNAIYHEDGSECEAIVQGKSYKIH
;
A
#
# COMPACT_ATOMS: atom_id res chain seq x y z
N ASP A 1 -18.49 11.65 -20.42
CA ASP A 1 -17.21 12.06 -19.81
C ASP A 1 -16.17 10.96 -20.02
N THR A 2 -15.06 11.30 -20.69
CA THR A 2 -13.99 10.33 -21.04
C THR A 2 -13.24 9.82 -19.80
N HIS A 3 -13.07 10.65 -18.76
CA HIS A 3 -12.46 10.24 -17.51
C HIS A 3 -13.32 9.21 -16.76
N GLN A 4 -14.65 9.39 -16.79
CA GLN A 4 -15.56 8.41 -16.18
C GLN A 4 -15.53 7.10 -16.98
N ALA A 5 -15.56 7.16 -18.30
CA ALA A 5 -15.49 5.97 -19.16
C ALA A 5 -14.19 5.16 -18.89
N LEU A 6 -13.05 5.85 -18.71
CA LEU A 6 -11.78 5.21 -18.37
C LEU A 6 -11.85 4.45 -17.02
N LYS A 7 -12.44 5.07 -15.99
CA LYS A 7 -12.65 4.45 -14.67
C LYS A 7 -13.63 3.26 -14.75
N ASP A 8 -14.70 3.40 -15.51
CA ASP A 8 -15.71 2.34 -15.70
C ASP A 8 -15.11 1.11 -16.39
N MET A 9 -14.30 1.31 -17.45
CA MET A 9 -13.59 0.21 -18.12
C MET A 9 -12.61 -0.50 -17.18
N ALA A 10 -11.81 0.25 -16.42
CA ALA A 10 -10.88 -0.32 -15.46
C ALA A 10 -11.59 -1.08 -14.33
N SER A 11 -12.69 -0.51 -13.81
CA SER A 11 -13.54 -1.15 -12.79
C SER A 11 -14.18 -2.42 -13.33
N TYR A 12 -14.68 -2.39 -14.54
CA TYR A 12 -15.24 -3.58 -15.19
C TYR A 12 -14.20 -4.70 -15.27
N LEU A 13 -13.02 -4.41 -15.80
CA LEU A 13 -11.94 -5.39 -15.94
C LEU A 13 -11.53 -5.96 -14.58
N ARG A 14 -11.35 -5.09 -13.57
CA ARG A 14 -11.00 -5.49 -12.21
C ARG A 14 -12.04 -6.40 -11.56
N ASN A 15 -13.33 -6.15 -11.78
CA ASN A 15 -14.40 -6.92 -11.16
C ASN A 15 -14.72 -8.24 -11.87
N HIS A 16 -14.35 -8.40 -13.15
CA HIS A 16 -14.68 -9.58 -13.93
C HIS A 16 -13.51 -10.57 -14.10
N ARG A 17 -12.35 -10.26 -13.54
CA ARG A 17 -11.18 -11.16 -13.57
C ARG A 17 -10.64 -11.39 -12.17
N PRO A 18 -10.37 -12.66 -11.80
CA PRO A 18 -9.77 -12.97 -10.51
C PRO A 18 -8.32 -12.53 -10.50
N VAL A 19 -8.00 -11.55 -9.65
CA VAL A 19 -6.64 -11.06 -9.45
C VAL A 19 -6.49 -10.55 -8.02
N LYS A 20 -5.35 -10.80 -7.39
CA LYS A 20 -5.01 -10.24 -6.09
C LYS A 20 -4.40 -8.85 -6.25
N VAL A 21 -4.77 -7.93 -5.39
CA VAL A 21 -4.29 -6.54 -5.46
C VAL A 21 -3.61 -6.14 -4.16
N VAL A 22 -2.38 -5.64 -4.31
CA VAL A 22 -1.65 -4.94 -3.24
C VAL A 22 -1.68 -3.45 -3.57
N GLY A 23 -2.36 -2.66 -2.75
CA GLY A 23 -2.40 -1.20 -2.84
C GLY A 23 -1.38 -0.57 -1.91
N VAL A 24 -0.56 0.35 -2.41
CA VAL A 24 0.51 1.00 -1.64
C VAL A 24 0.31 2.51 -1.63
N THR A 25 0.20 3.10 -0.44
CA THR A 25 0.18 4.56 -0.24
C THR A 25 1.15 4.98 0.86
N GLY A 26 1.30 6.27 1.06
CA GLY A 26 2.16 6.85 2.09
C GLY A 26 2.69 8.23 1.68
N SER A 27 3.30 8.96 2.61
CA SER A 27 3.89 10.26 2.32
C SER A 27 5.17 10.12 1.49
N VAL A 28 6.05 9.20 1.87
CA VAL A 28 7.28 8.84 1.14
C VAL A 28 7.43 7.32 1.07
N GLY A 29 8.29 6.83 0.17
CA GLY A 29 8.61 5.40 0.05
C GLY A 29 7.57 4.55 -0.69
N LYS A 30 6.50 5.12 -1.24
CA LYS A 30 5.50 4.39 -2.01
C LYS A 30 6.11 3.59 -3.17
N THR A 31 6.86 4.26 -4.02
CA THR A 31 7.49 3.69 -5.21
C THR A 31 8.50 2.59 -4.85
N SER A 32 9.36 2.85 -3.85
CA SER A 32 10.33 1.86 -3.37
C SER A 32 9.63 0.63 -2.78
N THR A 33 8.60 0.83 -1.96
CA THR A 33 7.82 -0.27 -1.38
C THR A 33 7.08 -1.06 -2.47
N ARG A 34 6.45 -0.38 -3.44
CA ARG A 34 5.83 -1.03 -4.61
C ARG A 34 6.84 -1.91 -5.35
N ASP A 35 8.04 -1.39 -5.61
CA ASP A 35 9.06 -2.10 -6.37
C ASP A 35 9.65 -3.28 -5.59
N MET A 36 9.84 -3.16 -4.28
CA MET A 36 10.23 -4.26 -3.40
C MET A 36 9.17 -5.36 -3.36
N VAL A 37 7.91 -5.00 -3.14
CA VAL A 37 6.78 -5.95 -3.16
C VAL A 37 6.70 -6.65 -4.50
N TYR A 38 6.76 -5.91 -5.60
CA TYR A 38 6.79 -6.48 -6.95
C TYR A 38 7.95 -7.47 -7.14
N SER A 39 9.16 -7.10 -6.69
CA SER A 39 10.36 -7.94 -6.86
C SER A 39 10.26 -9.29 -6.13
N VAL A 40 9.60 -9.30 -4.98
CA VAL A 40 9.34 -10.53 -4.21
C VAL A 40 8.21 -11.33 -4.83
N VAL A 41 7.07 -10.69 -5.10
CA VAL A 41 5.84 -11.36 -5.54
C VAL A 41 6.03 -12.00 -6.93
N LYS A 42 6.73 -11.33 -7.85
CA LYS A 42 7.01 -11.84 -9.20
C LYS A 42 7.85 -13.12 -9.24
N GLN A 43 8.52 -13.49 -8.13
CA GLN A 43 9.26 -14.76 -8.08
C GLN A 43 8.33 -15.98 -8.16
N LYS A 44 7.06 -15.80 -7.82
CA LYS A 44 6.08 -16.90 -7.77
C LYS A 44 4.85 -16.67 -8.64
N TYR A 45 4.43 -15.41 -8.82
CA TYR A 45 3.17 -15.05 -9.49
C TYR A 45 3.44 -14.15 -10.69
N LYS A 46 2.66 -14.32 -11.76
CA LYS A 46 2.61 -13.31 -12.81
C LYS A 46 2.12 -12.01 -12.23
N THR A 47 2.93 -10.96 -12.29
CA THR A 47 2.68 -9.74 -11.54
C THR A 47 2.81 -8.51 -12.43
N LEU A 48 1.79 -7.64 -12.40
CA LEU A 48 1.83 -6.29 -12.97
C LEU A 48 2.02 -5.28 -11.84
N LYS A 49 2.73 -4.20 -12.09
CA LYS A 49 2.84 -3.07 -11.16
C LYS A 49 2.55 -1.73 -11.84
N THR A 50 2.24 -0.72 -11.05
CA THR A 50 2.23 0.67 -11.50
C THR A 50 3.60 1.05 -12.05
N GLU A 51 3.66 1.62 -13.25
CA GLU A 51 4.88 2.15 -13.85
C GLU A 51 4.99 3.66 -13.59
N GLY A 52 6.23 4.13 -13.40
CA GLY A 52 6.48 5.55 -13.17
C GLY A 52 5.61 6.10 -12.03
N ASN A 53 4.92 7.19 -12.33
CA ASN A 53 4.01 7.90 -11.42
C ASN A 53 2.52 7.75 -11.80
N TYR A 54 2.13 6.66 -12.48
CA TYR A 54 0.73 6.39 -12.86
C TYR A 54 -0.11 5.97 -11.65
N ASN A 55 -0.10 6.80 -10.61
CA ASN A 55 -0.66 6.55 -9.28
C ASN A 55 -1.88 7.42 -8.93
N ASN A 56 -2.48 8.08 -9.92
CA ASN A 56 -3.61 8.98 -9.78
C ASN A 56 -4.86 8.44 -10.54
N GLU A 57 -5.93 9.25 -10.57
CA GLU A 57 -7.23 8.88 -11.16
C GLU A 57 -7.21 8.60 -12.68
N ILE A 58 -6.13 8.93 -13.38
CA ILE A 58 -5.91 8.60 -14.80
C ILE A 58 -4.92 7.45 -14.92
N GLY A 59 -3.78 7.55 -14.26
CA GLY A 59 -2.68 6.59 -14.40
C GLY A 59 -3.01 5.21 -13.85
N LEU A 60 -3.74 5.14 -12.72
CA LEU A 60 -4.12 3.85 -12.14
C LEU A 60 -5.10 3.07 -13.02
N PRO A 61 -6.19 3.67 -13.56
CA PRO A 61 -7.03 3.00 -14.56
C PRO A 61 -6.25 2.52 -15.78
N LEU A 62 -5.34 3.34 -16.33
CA LEU A 62 -4.50 2.94 -17.46
C LEU A 62 -3.61 1.74 -17.11
N THR A 63 -3.09 1.66 -15.89
CA THR A 63 -2.34 0.49 -15.41
C THR A 63 -3.22 -0.76 -15.38
N ILE A 64 -4.46 -0.64 -14.88
CA ILE A 64 -5.41 -1.76 -14.81
C ILE A 64 -5.78 -2.25 -16.22
N LEU A 65 -5.95 -1.35 -17.18
CA LEU A 65 -6.28 -1.72 -18.57
C LEU A 65 -5.16 -2.48 -19.30
N ARG A 66 -3.95 -2.50 -18.73
CA ARG A 66 -2.82 -3.33 -19.21
C ARG A 66 -2.84 -4.76 -18.64
N TYR A 67 -3.74 -5.03 -17.71
CA TYR A 67 -3.89 -6.34 -17.10
C TYR A 67 -4.44 -7.36 -18.10
N HIS A 68 -3.73 -8.47 -18.29
CA HIS A 68 -4.10 -9.58 -19.18
C HIS A 68 -4.36 -10.87 -18.40
N ASP A 69 -3.32 -11.49 -17.89
CA ASP A 69 -3.35 -12.80 -17.22
C ASP A 69 -2.52 -12.83 -15.94
N GLU A 70 -2.18 -11.65 -15.41
CA GLU A 70 -1.46 -11.57 -14.17
C GLU A 70 -2.32 -12.06 -13.00
N GLU A 71 -1.65 -12.64 -12.01
CA GLU A 71 -2.27 -13.17 -10.81
C GLU A 71 -2.28 -12.13 -9.68
N VAL A 72 -1.33 -11.17 -9.74
CA VAL A 72 -1.19 -10.11 -8.74
C VAL A 72 -0.94 -8.75 -9.39
N LEU A 73 -1.63 -7.72 -8.89
CA LEU A 73 -1.37 -6.32 -9.21
C LEU A 73 -0.75 -5.63 -7.99
N VAL A 74 0.37 -4.92 -8.18
CA VAL A 74 0.99 -4.09 -7.15
C VAL A 74 0.83 -2.63 -7.56
N LEU A 75 -0.12 -1.94 -6.95
CA LEU A 75 -0.61 -0.65 -7.37
C LEU A 75 -0.24 0.46 -6.39
N GLU A 76 0.46 1.47 -6.87
CA GLU A 76 0.76 2.68 -6.12
C GLU A 76 -0.42 3.66 -6.18
N MET A 77 -0.78 4.25 -5.03
CA MET A 77 -1.85 5.24 -4.90
C MET A 77 -1.30 6.54 -4.32
N GLY A 78 -1.28 7.57 -5.16
CA GLY A 78 -0.92 8.94 -4.79
C GLY A 78 -2.16 9.78 -4.48
N MET A 79 -1.98 10.90 -3.79
CA MET A 79 -3.03 11.87 -3.53
C MET A 79 -2.47 13.26 -3.29
N ASN A 80 -3.28 14.29 -3.55
CA ASN A 80 -3.05 15.67 -3.17
C ASN A 80 -4.13 16.17 -2.21
N SER A 81 -5.34 15.60 -2.25
CA SER A 81 -6.49 16.00 -1.47
C SER A 81 -7.26 14.80 -0.91
N PHE A 82 -8.20 15.09 -0.02
CA PHE A 82 -9.17 14.10 0.46
C PHE A 82 -10.02 13.55 -0.69
N GLY A 83 -10.43 12.28 -0.57
CA GLY A 83 -11.26 11.56 -1.52
C GLY A 83 -10.49 10.90 -2.66
N GLU A 84 -9.25 11.30 -2.94
CA GLU A 84 -8.48 10.73 -4.04
C GLU A 84 -8.07 9.27 -3.75
N ILE A 85 -7.59 8.96 -2.54
CA ILE A 85 -7.28 7.57 -2.16
C ILE A 85 -8.54 6.73 -2.07
N SER A 86 -9.64 7.27 -1.57
CA SER A 86 -10.95 6.61 -1.56
C SER A 86 -11.36 6.18 -2.96
N LEU A 87 -11.31 7.11 -3.94
CA LEU A 87 -11.63 6.82 -5.33
C LEU A 87 -10.76 5.69 -5.88
N LEU A 88 -9.43 5.78 -5.71
CA LEU A 88 -8.49 4.78 -6.20
C LEU A 88 -8.69 3.41 -5.52
N SER A 89 -8.88 3.40 -4.21
CA SER A 89 -9.07 2.18 -3.44
C SER A 89 -10.37 1.45 -3.82
N ASN A 90 -11.47 2.19 -3.95
CA ASN A 90 -12.76 1.63 -4.39
C ASN A 90 -12.70 1.10 -5.82
N LEU A 91 -11.89 1.70 -6.70
CA LEU A 91 -11.67 1.23 -8.06
C LEU A 91 -10.95 -0.13 -8.09
N VAL A 92 -9.87 -0.29 -7.30
CA VAL A 92 -9.01 -1.47 -7.37
C VAL A 92 -9.37 -2.55 -6.35
N LYS A 93 -10.06 -2.20 -5.27
CA LYS A 93 -10.50 -3.11 -4.19
C LYS A 93 -9.35 -4.01 -3.71
N PRO A 94 -8.35 -3.45 -2.99
CA PRO A 94 -7.16 -4.19 -2.62
C PRO A 94 -7.47 -5.35 -1.66
N ASP A 95 -6.77 -6.46 -1.81
CA ASP A 95 -6.71 -7.56 -0.83
C ASP A 95 -5.73 -7.22 0.29
N VAL A 96 -4.66 -6.50 -0.05
CA VAL A 96 -3.66 -5.99 0.89
C VAL A 96 -3.47 -4.50 0.65
N ALA A 97 -3.61 -3.69 1.70
CA ALA A 97 -3.32 -2.27 1.70
C ALA A 97 -2.06 -2.00 2.52
N VAL A 98 -1.14 -1.18 1.99
CA VAL A 98 0.11 -0.81 2.67
C VAL A 98 0.14 0.70 2.85
N ILE A 99 0.37 1.17 4.08
CA ILE A 99 0.66 2.58 4.38
C ILE A 99 2.10 2.68 4.89
N THR A 100 2.98 3.25 4.08
CA THR A 100 4.43 3.28 4.38
C THR A 100 4.76 4.22 5.54
N ASN A 101 4.20 5.42 5.53
CA ASN A 101 4.34 6.39 6.61
C ASN A 101 3.39 7.59 6.45
N ILE A 102 3.31 8.38 7.53
CA ILE A 102 2.66 9.70 7.59
C ILE A 102 3.71 10.75 7.88
N GLY A 103 4.17 11.41 6.84
CA GLY A 103 5.10 12.54 6.90
C GLY A 103 4.39 13.88 6.68
N THR A 104 5.12 14.83 6.08
CA THR A 104 4.64 16.21 5.80
C THR A 104 4.33 16.44 4.31
N ALA A 105 4.47 15.42 3.45
CA ALA A 105 4.10 15.54 2.03
C ALA A 105 2.62 15.94 1.91
N HIS A 106 2.33 16.96 1.09
CA HIS A 106 1.01 17.56 0.89
C HIS A 106 0.42 18.30 2.10
N ILE A 107 1.24 18.66 3.12
CA ILE A 107 0.77 19.36 4.31
C ILE A 107 0.17 20.73 3.97
N GLY A 108 0.69 21.40 2.94
CA GLY A 108 0.14 22.69 2.47
C GLY A 108 -1.30 22.59 1.96
N MET A 109 -1.70 21.42 1.44
CA MET A 109 -3.07 21.17 0.93
C MET A 109 -3.99 20.65 2.03
N LEU A 110 -3.48 19.81 2.93
CA LEU A 110 -4.27 19.11 3.94
C LEU A 110 -4.21 19.78 5.33
N GLY A 111 -3.28 20.69 5.55
CA GLY A 111 -3.19 21.52 6.75
C GLY A 111 -2.46 20.89 7.94
N SER A 112 -2.55 19.55 8.13
CA SER A 112 -1.90 18.87 9.26
C SER A 112 -1.52 17.43 8.93
N ARG A 113 -0.62 16.83 9.74
CA ARG A 113 -0.24 15.41 9.63
C ARG A 113 -1.42 14.49 9.96
N GLU A 114 -2.29 14.88 10.87
CA GLU A 114 -3.51 14.16 11.23
C GLU A 114 -4.47 14.08 10.03
N ASN A 115 -4.59 15.14 9.26
CA ASN A 115 -5.37 15.14 8.03
C ASN A 115 -4.72 14.28 6.94
N ILE A 116 -3.38 14.26 6.84
CA ILE A 116 -2.65 13.36 5.95
C ILE A 116 -2.92 11.89 6.34
N LEU A 117 -2.92 11.57 7.64
CA LEU A 117 -3.30 10.25 8.14
C LEU A 117 -4.73 9.89 7.70
N LYS A 118 -5.70 10.79 7.92
CA LYS A 118 -7.10 10.55 7.52
C LYS A 118 -7.21 10.28 6.02
N ALA A 119 -6.58 11.11 5.19
CA ALA A 119 -6.61 10.94 3.74
C ALA A 119 -5.97 9.61 3.28
N LYS A 120 -4.89 9.15 3.92
CA LYS A 120 -4.28 7.86 3.56
C LYS A 120 -5.06 6.66 4.08
N LEU A 121 -5.77 6.80 5.20
CA LEU A 121 -6.68 5.79 5.72
C LEU A 121 -7.90 5.56 4.83
N GLU A 122 -8.22 6.46 3.89
CA GLU A 122 -9.23 6.23 2.85
C GLU A 122 -8.97 4.95 2.03
N ILE A 123 -7.73 4.43 2.03
CA ILE A 123 -7.41 3.15 1.39
C ILE A 123 -8.23 1.99 1.96
N LEU A 124 -8.73 2.11 3.19
CA LEU A 124 -9.58 1.12 3.85
C LEU A 124 -10.98 1.04 3.26
N GLU A 125 -11.46 2.10 2.59
CA GLU A 125 -12.80 2.14 2.03
C GLU A 125 -13.00 1.13 0.89
N GLY A 126 -11.93 0.82 0.14
CA GLY A 126 -11.92 -0.21 -0.90
C GLY A 126 -11.32 -1.55 -0.45
N LEU A 127 -10.73 -1.64 0.75
CA LEU A 127 -10.11 -2.86 1.23
C LEU A 127 -11.13 -4.00 1.32
N GLN A 128 -10.80 -5.14 0.71
CA GLN A 128 -11.68 -6.32 0.71
C GLN A 128 -12.00 -6.79 2.14
N SER A 129 -13.19 -7.35 2.35
CA SER A 129 -13.52 -8.04 3.59
C SER A 129 -12.52 -9.17 3.85
N ASN A 130 -12.02 -9.25 5.09
CA ASN A 130 -10.89 -10.10 5.48
C ASN A 130 -9.56 -9.77 4.77
N GLY A 131 -9.46 -8.62 4.14
CA GLY A 131 -8.19 -8.09 3.61
C GLY A 131 -7.20 -7.74 4.72
N THR A 132 -5.99 -7.37 4.35
CA THR A 132 -4.93 -7.05 5.30
C THR A 132 -4.45 -5.61 5.11
N LEU A 133 -4.44 -4.84 6.19
CA LEU A 133 -3.77 -3.55 6.27
C LEU A 133 -2.36 -3.75 6.86
N VAL A 134 -1.34 -3.33 6.12
CA VAL A 134 0.06 -3.36 6.57
C VAL A 134 0.52 -1.93 6.88
N ILE A 135 1.01 -1.68 8.09
CA ILE A 135 1.40 -0.35 8.55
C ILE A 135 2.77 -0.33 9.22
N ASN A 136 3.44 0.81 9.07
CA ASN A 136 4.72 1.07 9.73
C ASN A 136 4.52 1.44 11.20
N ASN A 137 4.96 0.56 12.10
CA ASN A 137 4.86 0.71 13.55
C ASN A 137 5.86 1.73 14.13
N ASP A 138 6.90 2.10 13.37
CA ASP A 138 7.87 3.13 13.77
C ASP A 138 7.33 4.56 13.48
N ASN A 139 6.21 4.67 12.74
CA ASN A 139 5.58 5.96 12.49
C ASN A 139 4.62 6.32 13.63
N ASP A 140 4.86 7.45 14.27
CA ASP A 140 4.15 7.94 15.46
C ASP A 140 2.63 7.98 15.30
N LEU A 141 2.13 8.53 14.18
CA LEU A 141 0.70 8.68 13.94
C LEU A 141 0.03 7.35 13.56
N LEU A 142 0.71 6.49 12.77
CA LEU A 142 0.18 5.16 12.46
C LEU A 142 0.15 4.28 13.71
N TYR A 143 1.20 4.30 14.54
CA TYR A 143 1.23 3.58 15.81
C TYR A 143 0.12 4.04 16.76
N LYS A 144 -0.04 5.36 16.94
CA LYS A 144 -1.12 5.91 17.78
C LYS A 144 -2.48 5.47 17.27
N TRP A 145 -2.75 5.64 15.98
CA TRP A 145 -4.01 5.23 15.36
C TRP A 145 -4.27 3.73 15.56
N TYR A 146 -3.25 2.87 15.33
CA TYR A 146 -3.35 1.41 15.52
C TYR A 146 -3.75 1.03 16.95
N ARG A 147 -3.14 1.67 17.96
CA ARG A 147 -3.42 1.43 19.38
C ARG A 147 -4.85 1.80 19.78
N GLU A 148 -5.47 2.71 19.07
CA GLU A 148 -6.84 3.16 19.30
C GLU A 148 -7.88 2.29 18.59
N GLN A 149 -7.46 1.37 17.69
CA GLN A 149 -8.38 0.52 16.96
C GLN A 149 -9.02 -0.52 17.89
N LYS A 150 -10.33 -0.68 17.74
CA LYS A 150 -11.11 -1.73 18.44
C LYS A 150 -10.91 -3.07 17.70
N LYS A 151 -10.92 -4.18 18.42
CA LYS A 151 -10.66 -5.54 17.89
C LYS A 151 -11.73 -6.09 16.90
N ASN A 152 -12.81 -5.38 16.62
CA ASN A 152 -13.92 -5.84 15.77
C ASN A 152 -13.90 -5.16 14.39
N GLN A 153 -12.81 -5.30 13.66
CA GLN A 153 -12.73 -4.85 12.27
C GLN A 153 -12.90 -6.05 11.33
N ASN A 154 -13.44 -5.80 10.14
CA ASN A 154 -13.63 -6.81 9.10
C ASN A 154 -12.35 -7.03 8.24
N TYR A 155 -11.19 -6.58 8.73
CA TYR A 155 -9.87 -6.74 8.11
C TYR A 155 -8.79 -7.02 9.17
N HIS A 156 -7.66 -7.57 8.75
CA HIS A 156 -6.50 -7.82 9.59
C HIS A 156 -5.54 -6.64 9.55
N ILE A 157 -4.86 -6.36 10.67
CA ILE A 157 -3.76 -5.39 10.70
C ILE A 157 -2.47 -6.16 10.96
N VAL A 158 -1.45 -5.90 10.15
CA VAL A 158 -0.08 -6.38 10.32
C VAL A 158 0.84 -5.18 10.46
N THR A 159 1.62 -5.16 11.52
CA THR A 159 2.58 -4.09 11.79
C THR A 159 3.98 -4.51 11.41
N TYR A 160 4.77 -3.60 10.83
CA TYR A 160 6.19 -3.80 10.61
C TYR A 160 7.00 -2.60 11.14
N GLY A 161 8.25 -2.85 11.53
CA GLY A 161 9.14 -1.80 12.02
C GLY A 161 10.31 -2.36 12.83
N MET A 162 11.12 -1.47 13.40
CA MET A 162 12.24 -1.80 14.29
C MET A 162 11.79 -1.98 15.75
N GLN A 163 10.55 -1.60 16.08
CA GLN A 163 9.96 -1.72 17.40
C GLN A 163 9.72 -3.19 17.77
N GLU A 164 10.05 -3.60 19.02
CA GLU A 164 9.91 -4.98 19.49
C GLU A 164 8.47 -5.53 19.47
N ASN A 165 7.49 -4.65 19.47
CA ASN A 165 6.07 -5.00 19.42
C ASN A 165 5.49 -5.03 17.99
N SER A 166 6.33 -5.03 16.96
CA SER A 166 5.90 -5.19 15.57
C SER A 166 5.72 -6.67 15.24
N ASP A 167 4.68 -7.01 14.45
CA ASP A 167 4.44 -8.38 13.98
C ASP A 167 5.59 -8.87 13.06
N ILE A 168 6.15 -7.94 12.29
CA ILE A 168 7.36 -8.15 11.48
C ILE A 168 8.41 -7.14 11.97
N MET A 169 9.40 -7.64 12.71
CA MET A 169 10.41 -6.78 13.32
C MET A 169 11.72 -6.85 12.54
N GLY A 170 12.23 -5.68 12.14
CA GLY A 170 13.58 -5.53 11.60
C GLY A 170 14.62 -5.39 12.71
N LYS A 171 15.76 -6.03 12.55
CA LYS A 171 16.94 -5.87 13.43
C LYS A 171 18.23 -5.79 12.61
N ASN A 172 19.30 -5.29 13.24
CA ASN A 172 20.65 -5.33 12.71
C ASN A 172 20.78 -4.77 11.27
N ALA A 173 20.09 -3.65 11.01
CA ALA A 173 20.17 -3.02 9.68
C ALA A 173 21.58 -2.44 9.45
N ILE A 174 22.24 -2.88 8.38
CA ILE A 174 23.55 -2.42 7.94
C ILE A 174 23.38 -1.83 6.54
N TYR A 175 23.92 -0.65 6.32
CA TYR A 175 23.86 0.05 5.03
C TYR A 175 25.23 0.02 4.36
N HIS A 176 25.27 -0.40 3.09
CA HIS A 176 26.44 -0.44 2.23
C HIS A 176 26.24 0.52 1.04
N GLU A 177 27.29 0.81 0.29
CA GLU A 177 27.20 1.66 -0.90
C GLU A 177 26.31 1.06 -1.99
N ASP A 178 26.24 -0.26 -2.09
CA ASP A 178 25.55 -1.04 -3.13
C ASP A 178 24.26 -1.72 -2.62
N GLY A 179 23.91 -1.58 -1.34
CA GLY A 179 22.73 -2.22 -0.78
C GLY A 179 22.57 -2.09 0.73
N SER A 180 21.71 -2.90 1.29
CA SER A 180 21.51 -2.97 2.73
C SER A 180 21.21 -4.40 3.17
N GLU A 181 21.61 -4.73 4.38
CA GLU A 181 21.30 -6.01 5.02
C GLU A 181 20.48 -5.77 6.28
N CYS A 182 19.57 -6.68 6.57
CA CYS A 182 18.88 -6.68 7.86
C CYS A 182 18.39 -8.10 8.21
N GLU A 183 18.01 -8.28 9.47
CA GLU A 183 17.27 -9.45 9.92
C GLU A 183 15.80 -9.09 10.07
N ALA A 184 14.90 -9.87 9.45
CA ALA A 184 13.47 -9.78 9.69
C ALA A 184 13.04 -10.92 10.62
N ILE A 185 12.42 -10.58 11.73
CA ILE A 185 11.84 -11.56 12.66
C ILE A 185 10.34 -11.61 12.41
N VAL A 186 9.87 -12.79 11.99
CA VAL A 186 8.46 -13.07 11.71
C VAL A 186 8.03 -14.29 12.50
N GLN A 187 7.05 -14.16 13.37
CA GLN A 187 6.56 -15.25 14.22
C GLN A 187 7.70 -15.99 14.97
N GLY A 188 8.67 -15.24 15.48
CA GLY A 188 9.82 -15.77 16.21
C GLY A 188 10.92 -16.41 15.36
N LYS A 189 10.78 -16.46 14.04
CA LYS A 189 11.82 -16.94 13.11
C LYS A 189 12.58 -15.76 12.53
N SER A 190 13.90 -15.85 12.46
CA SER A 190 14.78 -14.86 11.84
C SER A 190 15.07 -15.21 10.39
N TYR A 191 14.99 -14.20 9.52
CA TYR A 191 15.28 -14.26 8.09
C TYR A 191 16.29 -13.17 7.76
N LYS A 192 17.41 -13.54 7.12
CA LYS A 192 18.38 -12.58 6.57
C LYS A 192 17.86 -12.01 5.25
N ILE A 193 17.90 -10.69 5.12
CA ILE A 193 17.47 -9.95 3.92
C ILE A 193 18.66 -9.15 3.41
N HIS A 194 18.91 -9.22 2.12
CA HIS A 194 19.95 -8.51 1.41
C HIS A 194 19.36 -7.61 0.33
#